data_521599d45e43b3f14be2d278cb396f11
#
_entry.id   521599d45e43b3f14be2d278cb396f11
#
_cell.length_a   1.000
_cell.length_b   1.000
_cell.length_c   1.000
_cell.angle_alpha   90.00
_cell.angle_beta   90.00
_cell.angle_gamma   90.00
#
_symmetry.space_group_name_H-M   'P 1'
#
loop_
_entity.id
_entity.type
_entity.pdbx_description
1 polymer ?
#
loop_
_entity_poly.entity_id
_entity_poly.type
_entity_poly.pdbx_seq_one_letter_code
_entity_poly.pdbx_strand_id
1 'polypeptide(L)'
;TYFSPDKEPVSLCYTGNTFINNTSYRGHLKETTQMGVERIGDESADADAELLAMTVECLLAAGLTEFQVSVGQVDYFKSVIKGAELGPEAEERLRVLISQKNSFGVEEFVEEQKLKDSMQKAFTEIPQMFGSEEVLKKARSLTNNACALEAVSRLEEIYEIMKNYGYEKYISFDFGMLSKYQYHAGIIFQ
;
A
#
# COMPACT_ATOMS: atom_id res chain seq x y z
N THR A 1 -19.21 20.16 8.51
CA THR A 1 -18.88 18.78 8.13
C THR A 1 -20.02 17.87 8.51
N TYR A 2 -20.57 17.10 7.56
CA TYR A 2 -21.72 16.22 7.81
C TYR A 2 -21.35 14.96 8.62
N PHE A 3 -20.07 14.59 8.58
CA PHE A 3 -19.52 13.43 9.29
C PHE A 3 -18.61 13.92 10.41
N SER A 4 -18.84 13.44 11.62
CA SER A 4 -18.05 13.74 12.82
C SER A 4 -17.42 12.44 13.32
N PRO A 5 -16.16 12.44 13.77
CA PRO A 5 -15.53 11.26 14.36
C PRO A 5 -16.24 10.70 15.59
N ASP A 6 -17.10 11.52 16.24
CA ASP A 6 -17.88 11.08 17.41
C ASP A 6 -19.19 10.37 17.07
N LYS A 7 -19.44 10.12 15.78
CA LYS A 7 -20.63 9.39 15.29
C LYS A 7 -20.26 7.96 14.90
N GLU A 8 -21.28 7.11 14.83
CA GLU A 8 -21.13 5.73 14.34
C GLU A 8 -20.46 5.71 12.95
N PRO A 9 -19.63 4.68 12.67
CA PRO A 9 -19.01 4.53 11.36
C PRO A 9 -20.03 4.55 10.22
N VAL A 10 -19.67 5.19 9.13
CA VAL A 10 -20.56 5.32 7.95
C VAL A 10 -19.92 4.66 6.74
N SER A 11 -20.70 3.81 6.06
CA SER A 11 -20.31 3.23 4.77
C SER A 11 -21.08 3.92 3.64
N LEU A 12 -20.36 4.38 2.64
CA LEU A 12 -20.90 5.03 1.47
C LEU A 12 -20.44 4.29 0.21
N CYS A 13 -21.28 4.29 -0.82
CA CYS A 13 -20.89 3.84 -2.15
C CYS A 13 -21.34 4.85 -3.20
N TYR A 14 -20.61 4.89 -4.31
CA TYR A 14 -20.95 5.75 -5.45
C TYR A 14 -20.68 5.04 -6.77
N THR A 15 -21.41 5.47 -7.80
CA THR A 15 -21.11 5.14 -9.19
C THR A 15 -21.20 6.41 -10.00
N GLY A 16 -20.22 6.65 -10.85
CA GLY A 16 -20.18 7.86 -11.67
C GLY A 16 -19.13 7.81 -12.76
N ASN A 17 -19.20 8.74 -13.70
CA ASN A 17 -18.23 8.84 -14.76
C ASN A 17 -17.07 9.74 -14.35
N THR A 18 -15.86 9.29 -14.65
CA THR A 18 -14.63 10.08 -14.50
C THR A 18 -14.09 10.47 -15.86
N PHE A 19 -13.55 11.68 -15.92
CA PHE A 19 -12.99 12.25 -17.14
C PHE A 19 -11.51 12.53 -16.95
N ILE A 20 -10.67 11.90 -17.78
CA ILE A 20 -9.21 12.03 -17.71
C ILE A 20 -8.70 12.61 -19.02
N ASN A 21 -7.86 13.63 -18.93
CA ASN A 21 -7.22 14.20 -20.11
C ASN A 21 -6.05 13.35 -20.60
N ASN A 22 -6.37 12.18 -21.15
CA ASN A 22 -5.39 11.29 -21.76
C ASN A 22 -4.94 11.82 -23.13
N THR A 23 -3.66 11.60 -23.45
CA THR A 23 -3.15 11.85 -24.80
C THR A 23 -3.88 10.98 -25.82
N SER A 24 -4.41 11.60 -26.87
CA SER A 24 -5.03 10.92 -28.01
C SER A 24 -4.04 9.90 -28.61
N TYR A 25 -4.56 8.84 -29.24
CA TYR A 25 -3.84 7.80 -30.00
C TYR A 25 -3.25 6.62 -29.22
N ARG A 26 -3.49 6.46 -27.90
CA ARG A 26 -3.03 5.28 -27.15
C ARG A 26 -4.14 4.31 -26.72
N GLY A 27 -5.34 4.44 -27.30
CA GLY A 27 -6.48 3.56 -26.94
C GLY A 27 -7.06 3.81 -25.54
N HIS A 28 -6.58 4.86 -24.82
CA HIS A 28 -7.12 5.20 -23.51
C HIS A 28 -8.42 5.99 -23.67
N LEU A 29 -9.46 5.55 -22.98
CA LEU A 29 -10.72 6.26 -22.90
C LEU A 29 -10.52 7.56 -22.10
N LYS A 30 -11.18 8.62 -22.55
CA LYS A 30 -11.22 9.90 -21.81
C LYS A 30 -12.32 9.93 -20.76
N GLU A 31 -13.29 9.06 -20.92
CA GLU A 31 -14.42 8.87 -19.99
C GLU A 31 -14.47 7.42 -19.58
N THR A 32 -14.54 7.14 -18.29
CA THR A 32 -14.67 5.81 -17.72
C THR A 32 -15.69 5.84 -16.60
N THR A 33 -16.53 4.81 -16.50
CA THR A 33 -17.41 4.63 -15.34
C THR A 33 -16.62 4.03 -14.21
N GLN A 34 -16.72 4.64 -13.04
CA GLN A 34 -16.07 4.21 -11.80
C GLN A 34 -17.14 3.96 -10.74
N MET A 35 -16.92 2.93 -9.96
CA MET A 35 -17.63 2.71 -8.70
C MET A 35 -16.63 2.73 -7.55
N GLY A 36 -17.07 3.19 -6.39
CA GLY A 36 -16.23 3.24 -5.21
C GLY A 36 -17.04 3.09 -3.94
N VAL A 37 -16.33 2.70 -2.88
CA VAL A 37 -16.85 2.54 -1.53
C VAL A 37 -15.93 3.29 -0.58
N GLU A 38 -16.53 3.92 0.42
CA GLU A 38 -15.81 4.63 1.48
C GLU A 38 -16.35 4.21 2.84
N ARG A 39 -15.46 3.86 3.76
CA ARG A 39 -15.74 3.64 5.18
C ARG A 39 -15.15 4.77 5.98
N ILE A 40 -15.98 5.53 6.70
CA ILE A 40 -15.58 6.72 7.45
C ILE A 40 -15.79 6.50 8.94
N GLY A 41 -14.77 6.80 9.75
CA GLY A 41 -14.86 6.73 11.21
C GLY A 41 -14.57 5.35 11.81
N ASP A 42 -13.88 4.48 11.07
CA ASP A 42 -13.46 3.17 11.53
C ASP A 42 -12.00 2.92 11.10
N GLU A 43 -11.11 2.80 12.08
CA GLU A 43 -9.67 2.58 11.85
C GLU A 43 -9.26 1.13 12.17
N SER A 44 -10.22 0.22 12.30
CA SER A 44 -9.96 -1.19 12.64
C SER A 44 -9.38 -1.98 11.46
N ALA A 45 -8.69 -3.09 11.77
CA ALA A 45 -8.25 -4.05 10.75
C ALA A 45 -9.43 -4.74 10.07
N ASP A 46 -10.53 -4.89 10.79
CA ASP A 46 -11.78 -5.44 10.26
C ASP A 46 -12.34 -4.55 9.14
N ALA A 47 -12.30 -3.22 9.30
CA ALA A 47 -12.74 -2.27 8.28
C ALA A 47 -11.88 -2.35 7.01
N ASP A 48 -10.56 -2.42 7.15
CA ASP A 48 -9.64 -2.59 6.02
C ASP A 48 -9.90 -3.94 5.31
N ALA A 49 -10.05 -5.01 6.08
CA ALA A 49 -10.32 -6.35 5.54
C ALA A 49 -11.70 -6.43 4.86
N GLU A 50 -12.72 -5.76 5.40
CA GLU A 50 -14.06 -5.67 4.78
C GLU A 50 -13.97 -5.04 3.39
N LEU A 51 -13.23 -3.92 3.24
CA LEU A 51 -13.04 -3.27 1.94
C LEU A 51 -12.25 -4.15 0.95
N LEU A 52 -11.24 -4.87 1.42
CA LEU A 52 -10.50 -5.83 0.61
C LEU A 52 -11.38 -7.00 0.17
N ALA A 53 -12.15 -7.59 1.09
CA ALA A 53 -13.08 -8.67 0.80
C ALA A 53 -14.14 -8.23 -0.21
N MET A 54 -14.72 -7.04 -0.04
CA MET A 54 -15.66 -6.45 -0.98
C MET A 54 -15.04 -6.27 -2.37
N THR A 55 -13.77 -5.85 -2.44
CA THR A 55 -13.05 -5.71 -3.71
C THR A 55 -12.92 -7.07 -4.40
N VAL A 56 -12.53 -8.11 -3.66
CA VAL A 56 -12.44 -9.49 -4.19
C VAL A 56 -13.81 -9.96 -4.70
N GLU A 57 -14.87 -9.78 -3.92
CA GLU A 57 -16.24 -10.15 -4.30
C GLU A 57 -16.72 -9.44 -5.57
N CYS A 58 -16.46 -8.14 -5.69
CA CYS A 58 -16.81 -7.36 -6.88
C CYS A 58 -16.09 -7.88 -8.13
N LEU A 59 -14.81 -8.22 -8.02
CA LEU A 59 -14.03 -8.76 -9.14
C LEU A 59 -14.53 -10.15 -9.54
N LEU A 60 -14.82 -11.01 -8.58
CA LEU A 60 -15.41 -12.34 -8.82
C LEU A 60 -16.81 -12.23 -9.47
N ALA A 61 -17.64 -11.31 -8.98
CA ALA A 61 -18.98 -11.06 -9.55
C ALA A 61 -18.90 -10.50 -10.97
N ALA A 62 -17.81 -9.76 -11.30
CA ALA A 62 -17.53 -9.29 -12.66
C ALA A 62 -16.99 -10.41 -13.58
N GLY A 63 -16.78 -11.63 -13.07
CA GLY A 63 -16.30 -12.78 -13.85
C GLY A 63 -14.79 -12.94 -13.90
N LEU A 64 -14.02 -12.16 -13.12
CA LEU A 64 -12.58 -12.35 -12.97
C LEU A 64 -12.33 -13.48 -11.96
N THR A 65 -11.64 -14.54 -12.40
CA THR A 65 -11.34 -15.71 -11.54
C THR A 65 -9.87 -15.82 -11.17
N GLU A 66 -8.99 -15.21 -11.97
CA GLU A 66 -7.53 -15.21 -11.77
C GLU A 66 -7.03 -13.77 -11.66
N PHE A 67 -6.80 -13.32 -10.45
CA PHE A 67 -6.26 -11.99 -10.13
C PHE A 67 -5.59 -11.99 -8.77
N GLN A 68 -4.84 -10.95 -8.50
CA GLN A 68 -4.31 -10.66 -7.18
C GLN A 68 -4.56 -9.19 -6.83
N VAL A 69 -4.92 -8.96 -5.59
CA VAL A 69 -4.97 -7.63 -4.97
C VAL A 69 -3.66 -7.47 -4.21
N SER A 70 -2.82 -6.56 -4.68
CA SER A 70 -1.57 -6.22 -4.00
C SER A 70 -1.85 -5.20 -2.91
N VAL A 71 -1.38 -5.50 -1.69
CA VAL A 71 -1.57 -4.66 -0.51
C VAL A 71 -0.23 -4.10 -0.05
N GLY A 72 -0.11 -2.79 0.03
CA GLY A 72 1.04 -2.07 0.56
C GLY A 72 0.72 -1.41 1.89
N GLN A 73 1.78 -1.00 2.62
CA GLN A 73 1.66 -0.30 3.89
C GLN A 73 2.58 0.90 3.91
N VAL A 74 1.98 2.09 3.80
CA VAL A 74 2.71 3.36 3.65
C VAL A 74 3.51 3.71 4.90
N ASP A 75 2.98 3.39 6.08
CA ASP A 75 3.61 3.77 7.34
C ASP A 75 4.87 2.95 7.63
N TYR A 76 5.00 1.76 7.05
CA TYR A 76 6.24 0.99 7.12
C TYR A 76 7.40 1.79 6.51
N PHE A 77 7.26 2.23 5.27
CA PHE A 77 8.28 3.03 4.60
C PHE A 77 8.55 4.35 5.33
N LYS A 78 7.49 5.09 5.69
CA LYS A 78 7.60 6.34 6.45
C LYS A 78 8.36 6.17 7.76
N SER A 79 8.17 5.04 8.44
CA SER A 79 8.83 4.75 9.72
C SER A 79 10.29 4.37 9.55
N VAL A 80 10.61 3.62 8.49
CA VAL A 80 12.01 3.25 8.18
C VAL A 80 12.80 4.48 7.73
N ILE A 81 12.24 5.34 6.86
CA ILE A 81 12.94 6.50 6.31
C ILE A 81 13.24 7.58 7.36
N LYS A 82 12.36 7.76 8.36
CA LYS A 82 12.60 8.72 9.47
C LYS A 82 13.93 8.48 10.18
N GLY A 83 14.37 7.25 10.27
CA GLY A 83 15.66 6.91 10.88
C GLY A 83 16.87 7.27 10.02
N ALA A 84 16.71 7.60 8.75
CA ALA A 84 17.78 7.94 7.83
C ALA A 84 18.19 9.42 7.88
N GLU A 85 17.40 10.27 8.54
CA GLU A 85 17.64 11.72 8.69
C GLU A 85 17.91 12.43 7.34
N LEU A 86 17.21 12.00 6.29
CA LEU A 86 17.32 12.57 4.94
C LEU A 86 16.57 13.90 4.85
N GLY A 87 17.03 14.76 3.94
CA GLY A 87 16.26 15.94 3.57
C GLY A 87 15.08 15.61 2.64
N PRO A 88 14.08 16.51 2.53
CA PRO A 88 12.86 16.24 1.77
C PRO A 88 13.06 15.81 0.31
N GLU A 89 14.05 16.40 -0.38
CA GLU A 89 14.38 16.05 -1.77
C GLU A 89 14.95 14.63 -1.87
N ALA A 90 15.82 14.24 -0.92
CA ALA A 90 16.41 12.91 -0.87
C ALA A 90 15.36 11.85 -0.52
N GLU A 91 14.45 12.13 0.43
CA GLU A 91 13.33 11.26 0.74
C GLU A 91 12.44 11.02 -0.48
N GLU A 92 12.09 12.08 -1.21
CA GLU A 92 11.25 11.97 -2.40
C GLU A 92 11.95 11.19 -3.52
N ARG A 93 13.26 11.43 -3.73
CA ARG A 93 14.06 10.66 -4.70
C ARG A 93 14.05 9.17 -4.35
N LEU A 94 14.29 8.82 -3.10
CA LEU A 94 14.29 7.43 -2.63
C LEU A 94 12.89 6.80 -2.81
N ARG A 95 11.83 7.53 -2.44
CA ARG A 95 10.45 7.09 -2.61
C ARG A 95 10.13 6.76 -4.07
N VAL A 96 10.56 7.61 -5.00
CA VAL A 96 10.36 7.40 -6.45
C VAL A 96 11.12 6.16 -6.91
N LEU A 97 12.39 6.00 -6.54
CA LEU A 97 13.19 4.83 -6.91
C LEU A 97 12.57 3.53 -6.42
N ILE A 98 12.10 3.49 -5.17
CA ILE A 98 11.45 2.32 -4.58
C ILE A 98 10.12 2.03 -5.30
N SER A 99 9.28 3.04 -5.52
CA SER A 99 7.98 2.86 -6.20
C SER A 99 8.12 2.38 -7.65
N GLN A 100 9.21 2.73 -8.30
CA GLN A 100 9.57 2.25 -9.63
C GLN A 100 10.27 0.88 -9.64
N LYS A 101 10.49 0.29 -8.45
CA LYS A 101 11.26 -0.96 -8.27
C LYS A 101 12.66 -0.90 -8.90
N ASN A 102 13.27 0.29 -8.91
CA ASN A 102 14.60 0.52 -9.43
C ASN A 102 15.66 0.18 -8.37
N SER A 103 15.95 -1.12 -8.19
CA SER A 103 16.91 -1.60 -7.19
C SER A 103 18.30 -1.01 -7.37
N PHE A 104 18.79 -0.90 -8.61
CA PHE A 104 20.10 -0.32 -8.91
C PHE A 104 20.17 1.16 -8.47
N GLY A 105 19.16 1.94 -8.79
CA GLY A 105 19.11 3.35 -8.38
C GLY A 105 19.01 3.51 -6.86
N VAL A 106 18.39 2.56 -6.15
CA VAL A 106 18.36 2.54 -4.68
C VAL A 106 19.75 2.23 -4.12
N GLU A 107 20.48 1.25 -4.68
CA GLU A 107 21.85 0.92 -4.28
C GLU A 107 22.78 2.14 -4.44
N GLU A 108 22.79 2.79 -5.62
CA GLU A 108 23.55 4.04 -5.82
C GLU A 108 23.17 5.12 -4.81
N PHE A 109 21.86 5.30 -4.57
CA PHE A 109 21.38 6.32 -3.65
C PHE A 109 21.88 6.11 -2.21
N VAL A 110 21.81 4.88 -1.69
CA VAL A 110 22.20 4.60 -0.29
C VAL A 110 23.71 4.74 -0.10
N GLU A 111 24.53 4.44 -1.13
CA GLU A 111 25.98 4.68 -1.15
C GLU A 111 26.30 6.18 -1.18
N GLU A 112 25.63 6.94 -2.07
CA GLU A 112 25.77 8.40 -2.20
C GLU A 112 25.47 9.10 -0.86
N GLN A 113 24.39 8.71 -0.19
CA GLN A 113 23.96 9.29 1.09
C GLN A 113 24.75 8.77 2.29
N LYS A 114 25.65 7.79 2.11
CA LYS A 114 26.46 7.17 3.18
C LYS A 114 25.64 6.72 4.38
N LEU A 115 24.50 6.08 4.10
CA LEU A 115 23.61 5.58 5.13
C LEU A 115 24.26 4.46 5.96
N LYS A 116 23.76 4.25 7.17
CA LYS A 116 24.19 3.14 8.03
C LYS A 116 23.86 1.79 7.37
N ASP A 117 24.71 0.79 7.53
CA ASP A 117 24.56 -0.54 6.92
C ASP A 117 23.16 -1.16 7.10
N SER A 118 22.56 -1.01 8.29
CA SER A 118 21.20 -1.50 8.57
C SER A 118 20.14 -0.83 7.72
N MET A 119 20.30 0.46 7.41
CA MET A 119 19.38 1.22 6.57
C MET A 119 19.63 0.97 5.09
N GLN A 120 20.90 0.86 4.68
CA GLN A 120 21.23 0.45 3.33
C GLN A 120 20.53 -0.86 3.00
N LYS A 121 20.71 -1.88 3.87
CA LYS A 121 20.05 -3.18 3.71
C LYS A 121 18.53 -3.06 3.65
N ALA A 122 17.92 -2.29 4.54
CA ALA A 122 16.46 -2.12 4.55
C ALA A 122 15.95 -1.51 3.24
N PHE A 123 16.57 -0.43 2.76
CA PHE A 123 16.13 0.25 1.54
C PHE A 123 16.38 -0.55 0.26
N THR A 124 17.49 -1.27 0.16
CA THR A 124 17.78 -2.11 -1.02
C THR A 124 16.87 -3.32 -1.12
N GLU A 125 16.32 -3.80 0.00
CA GLU A 125 15.38 -4.93 0.03
C GLU A 125 13.94 -4.52 -0.30
N ILE A 126 13.48 -3.33 0.11
CA ILE A 126 12.08 -2.88 -0.07
C ILE A 126 11.57 -3.00 -1.51
N PRO A 127 12.30 -2.62 -2.58
CA PRO A 127 11.81 -2.76 -3.96
C PRO A 127 11.49 -4.20 -4.37
N GLN A 128 12.12 -5.17 -3.72
CA GLN A 128 11.97 -6.60 -3.99
C GLN A 128 11.02 -7.31 -3.02
N MET A 129 10.48 -6.57 -2.04
CA MET A 129 9.57 -7.11 -1.02
C MET A 129 8.14 -7.15 -1.54
N PHE A 130 7.86 -8.12 -2.41
CA PHE A 130 6.51 -8.42 -2.88
C PHE A 130 6.29 -9.93 -2.90
N GLY A 131 5.04 -10.37 -2.68
CA GLY A 131 4.67 -11.79 -2.69
C GLY A 131 3.67 -12.16 -1.61
N SER A 132 3.71 -13.41 -1.17
CA SER A 132 2.83 -13.98 -0.15
C SER A 132 3.21 -13.53 1.28
N GLU A 133 2.59 -14.14 2.28
CA GLU A 133 2.82 -13.83 3.71
C GLU A 133 4.29 -13.90 4.15
N GLU A 134 5.15 -14.61 3.41
CA GLU A 134 6.57 -14.71 3.73
C GLU A 134 7.27 -13.34 3.71
N VAL A 135 6.76 -12.43 2.87
CA VAL A 135 7.27 -11.06 2.78
C VAL A 135 7.05 -10.29 4.10
N LEU A 136 5.99 -10.58 4.83
CA LEU A 136 5.72 -9.98 6.15
C LEU A 136 6.81 -10.35 7.16
N LYS A 137 7.22 -11.63 7.18
CA LYS A 137 8.32 -12.12 8.03
C LYS A 137 9.64 -11.43 7.66
N LYS A 138 9.90 -11.26 6.37
CA LYS A 138 11.07 -10.52 5.88
C LYS A 138 11.03 -9.07 6.33
N ALA A 139 9.91 -8.37 6.14
CA ALA A 139 9.74 -6.99 6.55
C ALA A 139 10.01 -6.79 8.06
N ARG A 140 9.50 -7.68 8.88
CA ARG A 140 9.72 -7.70 10.33
C ARG A 140 11.20 -7.83 10.70
N SER A 141 11.97 -8.63 9.94
CA SER A 141 13.39 -8.87 10.19
C SER A 141 14.32 -7.72 9.79
N LEU A 142 13.85 -6.80 8.95
CA LEU A 142 14.65 -5.70 8.41
C LEU A 142 14.66 -4.44 9.28
N THR A 143 13.82 -4.39 10.32
CA THR A 143 13.70 -3.18 11.15
C THR A 143 13.45 -3.53 12.61
N ASN A 144 13.94 -2.66 13.50
CA ASN A 144 13.60 -2.66 14.92
C ASN A 144 12.74 -1.43 15.29
N ASN A 145 12.28 -0.66 14.31
CA ASN A 145 11.43 0.49 14.54
C ASN A 145 10.02 0.03 14.94
N ALA A 146 9.55 0.46 16.11
CA ALA A 146 8.26 0.05 16.67
C ALA A 146 7.08 0.35 15.73
N CYS A 147 7.04 1.54 15.13
CA CYS A 147 5.97 1.93 14.22
C CYS A 147 5.98 1.10 12.92
N ALA A 148 7.18 0.75 12.41
CA ALA A 148 7.28 -0.12 11.25
C ALA A 148 6.85 -1.56 11.59
N LEU A 149 7.17 -2.05 12.78
CA LEU A 149 6.70 -3.37 13.26
C LEU A 149 5.18 -3.40 13.46
N GLU A 150 4.59 -2.31 13.96
CA GLU A 150 3.15 -2.15 14.09
C GLU A 150 2.46 -2.16 12.72
N ALA A 151 3.04 -1.48 11.73
CA ALA A 151 2.56 -1.49 10.36
C ALA A 151 2.56 -2.91 9.74
N VAL A 152 3.59 -3.73 10.04
CA VAL A 152 3.61 -5.15 9.62
C VAL A 152 2.54 -5.95 10.37
N SER A 153 2.38 -5.74 11.69
CA SER A 153 1.35 -6.42 12.49
C SER A 153 -0.05 -6.15 11.96
N ARG A 154 -0.32 -4.92 11.49
CA ARG A 154 -1.58 -4.57 10.83
C ARG A 154 -1.84 -5.39 9.58
N LEU A 155 -0.83 -5.59 8.73
CA LEU A 155 -0.97 -6.44 7.54
C LEU A 155 -1.19 -7.92 7.90
N GLU A 156 -0.50 -8.41 8.94
CA GLU A 156 -0.69 -9.78 9.44
C GLU A 156 -2.13 -10.00 9.94
N GLU A 157 -2.67 -9.05 10.71
CA GLU A 157 -4.05 -9.09 11.22
C GLU A 157 -5.07 -9.09 10.08
N ILE A 158 -4.93 -8.19 9.11
CA ILE A 158 -5.79 -8.15 7.91
C ILE A 158 -5.71 -9.48 7.16
N TYR A 159 -4.52 -10.06 7.00
CA TYR A 159 -4.36 -11.32 6.28
C TYR A 159 -5.04 -12.50 6.99
N GLU A 160 -4.99 -12.56 8.32
CA GLU A 160 -5.73 -13.58 9.09
C GLU A 160 -7.25 -13.42 8.91
N ILE A 161 -7.77 -12.18 8.86
CA ILE A 161 -9.18 -11.95 8.56
C ILE A 161 -9.52 -12.41 7.15
N MET A 162 -8.66 -12.11 6.15
CA MET A 162 -8.87 -12.54 4.77
C MET A 162 -8.84 -14.08 4.62
N LYS A 163 -8.02 -14.79 5.43
CA LYS A 163 -8.07 -16.26 5.52
C LYS A 163 -9.43 -16.77 6.03
N ASN A 164 -10.02 -16.10 7.02
CA ASN A 164 -11.34 -16.46 7.53
C ASN A 164 -12.44 -16.29 6.48
N TYR A 165 -12.27 -15.34 5.56
CA TYR A 165 -13.15 -15.19 4.38
C TYR A 165 -12.84 -16.21 3.27
N GLY A 166 -11.71 -16.91 3.30
CA GLY A 166 -11.24 -17.80 2.23
C GLY A 166 -10.68 -17.06 1.01
N TYR A 167 -10.20 -15.84 1.20
CA TYR A 167 -9.71 -14.95 0.15
C TYR A 167 -8.19 -14.77 0.15
N GLU A 168 -7.46 -15.49 0.99
CA GLU A 168 -6.00 -15.39 1.12
C GLU A 168 -5.25 -15.58 -0.21
N LYS A 169 -5.77 -16.43 -1.10
CA LYS A 169 -5.18 -16.70 -2.41
C LYS A 169 -5.21 -15.50 -3.37
N TYR A 170 -6.08 -14.52 -3.10
CA TYR A 170 -6.21 -13.29 -3.90
C TYR A 170 -5.35 -12.16 -3.36
N ILE A 171 -4.72 -12.32 -2.20
CA ILE A 171 -3.95 -11.28 -1.54
C ILE A 171 -2.46 -11.50 -1.76
N SER A 172 -1.77 -10.44 -2.15
CA SER A 172 -0.32 -10.35 -2.16
C SER A 172 0.12 -9.06 -1.45
N PHE A 173 1.35 -9.04 -0.96
CA PHE A 173 1.91 -7.87 -0.29
C PHE A 173 2.98 -7.22 -1.16
N ASP A 174 3.04 -5.89 -1.17
CA ASP A 174 4.06 -5.13 -1.89
C ASP A 174 4.49 -3.90 -1.07
N PHE A 175 5.63 -4.00 -0.41
CA PHE A 175 6.19 -2.90 0.39
C PHE A 175 6.79 -1.78 -0.47
N GLY A 176 7.01 -2.02 -1.76
CA GLY A 176 7.39 -1.00 -2.74
C GLY A 176 6.20 -0.20 -3.28
N MET A 177 4.98 -0.60 -2.96
CA MET A 177 3.77 0.16 -3.29
C MET A 177 3.64 1.36 -2.34
N LEU A 178 4.11 2.50 -2.81
CA LEU A 178 4.10 3.74 -2.03
C LEU A 178 3.12 4.73 -2.65
N SER A 179 2.27 5.33 -1.81
CA SER A 179 1.32 6.34 -2.27
C SER A 179 2.04 7.55 -2.85
N LYS A 180 1.50 8.10 -3.95
CA LYS A 180 1.93 9.39 -4.49
C LYS A 180 1.52 10.56 -3.59
N TYR A 181 0.54 10.37 -2.73
CA TYR A 181 0.00 11.40 -1.86
C TYR A 181 0.54 11.24 -0.45
N GLN A 182 1.16 12.30 0.05
CA GLN A 182 1.77 12.30 1.40
C GLN A 182 0.76 12.16 2.54
N TYR A 183 -0.51 12.49 2.29
CA TYR A 183 -1.57 12.38 3.30
C TYR A 183 -2.09 10.96 3.50
N HIS A 184 -1.79 10.02 2.59
CA HIS A 184 -2.15 8.63 2.80
C HIS A 184 -1.36 8.03 3.97
N ALA A 185 -2.05 7.32 4.83
CA ALA A 185 -1.52 6.54 5.95
C ALA A 185 -2.18 5.15 5.93
N GLY A 186 -1.58 4.20 6.62
CA GLY A 186 -2.13 2.86 6.68
C GLY A 186 -1.93 2.06 5.40
N ILE A 187 -2.88 1.20 5.10
CA ILE A 187 -2.81 0.33 3.91
C ILE A 187 -3.25 1.04 2.64
N ILE A 188 -2.65 0.62 1.54
CA ILE A 188 -3.09 0.93 0.18
C ILE A 188 -3.16 -0.38 -0.61
N PHE A 189 -4.06 -0.49 -1.57
CA PHE A 189 -4.15 -1.71 -2.38
C PHE A 189 -4.52 -1.40 -3.84
N GLN A 190 -4.15 -2.33 -4.72
CA GLN A 190 -4.37 -2.23 -6.17
C GLN A 190 -4.64 -3.60 -6.75
#